data_bf9bb0fdc00d6acb23becb96327bb91a
#
_entry.id   bf9bb0fdc00d6acb23becb96327bb91a
#
_cell.length_a   1.000
_cell.length_b   1.000
_cell.length_c   1.000
_cell.angle_alpha   90.00
_cell.angle_beta   90.00
_cell.angle_gamma   90.00
#
_symmetry.space_group_name_H-M   'P 1'
#
loop_
_entity.id
_entity.type
_entity.pdbx_description
1 polymer ?
#
loop_
_entity_poly.entity_id
_entity_poly.type
_entity_poly.pdbx_seq_one_letter_code
_entity_poly.pdbx_strand_id
1 'polypeptide(L)'
;MYYSNGNYEAFARPKKPEGMDSKNAYIIGTGLAALTAACYLVRDAQMPGSHIHVFEKDAVPGGACDGANIPGVGYVMRGGREMDNHFEVMWDMFRSIPSIETEGVSVLDEYYWLNKEDPNFSLCRSTKARGVDAGTNGKFNLSDKASMEIMQLFFTPNEELYGKKISDYFDDEVFNSNFWMYWRTMFAFENWHSALEMKLYIRRYIHHIGGLPDFSALRFTRYNQYESMILPMIKYLEGFGVQFHYNVKVENVDFKIGGGMGPVRSHTGTGQDTILKKQAESGVFVRNPYSSPTKKMATRIDLTEADGTARSIDLGENDLVFITNGGCVENSTMGSQTEAAAWAPGIKPGGGWDMWRRIAKQDPSFGHPDVFCGDPEHSKWMSATVTTLDMEIPPYIQKICKRDPFTGHVVTGGIVTVEDSNWLMSWTLNRQQQFRDQPKDQLSVWVYGLFPDKPGNYVKKPMRECTGEEICEEWLYHMGVPTDKIEDLAKNHANTVPVMMPYIDAFFMPRSAGDRPDVVPDGAVNFAFLGQFAETPRDTIFTTEYSMRTGMEAVYTLCDVDRGVPEVWGSVYDVRNLLNATVMLRDGKPITDMKLNPIEKTVLKQILKKLDSTDIPMLLKEYGVI
;
A
#
# COMPACT_ATOMS: atom_id res chain seq x y z
N MET A 1 7.78 12.41 -12.71
CA MET A 1 7.27 11.60 -13.82
C MET A 1 8.35 10.60 -14.22
N TYR A 2 7.96 9.39 -14.47
CA TYR A 2 8.73 8.21 -14.80
C TYR A 2 9.94 8.40 -15.74
N TYR A 3 9.81 9.23 -16.75
CA TYR A 3 10.82 9.38 -17.81
C TYR A 3 11.76 10.56 -17.63
N SER A 4 11.62 11.30 -16.57
CA SER A 4 12.26 12.62 -16.43
C SER A 4 13.78 12.60 -16.35
N ASN A 5 14.38 11.43 -16.07
CA ASN A 5 15.82 11.32 -15.87
C ASN A 5 16.61 10.96 -17.14
N GLY A 6 15.99 11.05 -18.32
CA GLY A 6 16.65 10.69 -19.57
C GLY A 6 16.96 9.20 -19.72
N ASN A 7 16.27 8.35 -18.98
CA ASN A 7 16.41 6.90 -19.07
C ASN A 7 15.72 6.37 -20.32
N TYR A 8 16.45 6.19 -21.39
CA TYR A 8 15.93 5.67 -22.67
C TYR A 8 15.39 4.25 -22.54
N GLU A 9 15.91 3.46 -21.62
CA GLU A 9 15.46 2.10 -21.35
C GLU A 9 13.97 2.04 -20.98
N ALA A 10 13.46 3.07 -20.32
CA ALA A 10 12.06 3.21 -20.00
C ALA A 10 11.12 3.20 -21.22
N PHE A 11 11.61 3.63 -22.38
CA PHE A 11 10.85 3.68 -23.62
C PHE A 11 11.12 2.49 -24.55
N ALA A 12 12.22 1.77 -24.34
CA ALA A 12 12.59 0.66 -25.18
C ALA A 12 11.62 -0.53 -24.97
N ARG A 13 11.28 -1.19 -26.07
CA ARG A 13 10.60 -2.48 -26.02
C ARG A 13 11.67 -3.57 -25.92
N PRO A 14 11.59 -4.44 -24.90
CA PRO A 14 12.55 -5.53 -24.80
C PRO A 14 12.39 -6.50 -25.95
N LYS A 15 13.48 -7.15 -26.31
CA LYS A 15 13.44 -8.27 -27.24
C LYS A 15 12.83 -9.47 -26.53
N LYS A 16 12.13 -10.34 -27.29
CA LYS A 16 11.62 -11.59 -26.77
C LYS A 16 12.78 -12.45 -26.25
N PRO A 17 12.79 -12.84 -24.97
CA PRO A 17 13.81 -13.73 -24.44
C PRO A 17 13.75 -15.11 -25.11
N GLU A 18 14.89 -15.80 -25.16
CA GLU A 18 14.99 -17.13 -25.77
C GLU A 18 14.16 -18.16 -24.99
N GLY A 19 13.51 -19.08 -25.71
CA GLY A 19 12.77 -20.20 -25.13
C GLY A 19 11.38 -19.88 -24.56
N MET A 20 10.88 -18.64 -24.67
CA MET A 20 9.57 -18.29 -24.11
C MET A 20 8.39 -19.08 -24.66
N ASP A 21 8.46 -19.52 -25.92
CA ASP A 21 7.39 -20.32 -26.54
C ASP A 21 7.27 -21.74 -25.98
N SER A 22 8.28 -22.22 -25.25
CA SER A 22 8.30 -23.54 -24.62
C SER A 22 8.09 -23.52 -23.11
N LYS A 23 7.93 -22.31 -22.50
CA LYS A 23 7.69 -22.16 -21.07
C LYS A 23 6.22 -22.02 -20.76
N ASN A 24 5.81 -22.48 -19.58
CA ASN A 24 4.51 -22.20 -18.97
C ASN A 24 4.70 -21.30 -17.75
N ALA A 25 3.67 -20.57 -17.38
CA ALA A 25 3.65 -19.78 -16.16
C ALA A 25 2.39 -20.11 -15.34
N TYR A 26 2.59 -20.39 -14.07
CA TYR A 26 1.54 -20.64 -13.09
C TYR A 26 1.58 -19.54 -12.05
N ILE A 27 0.51 -18.74 -11.99
CA ILE A 27 0.44 -17.55 -11.15
C ILE A 27 -0.61 -17.80 -10.06
N ILE A 28 -0.23 -17.61 -8.80
CA ILE A 28 -1.09 -17.87 -7.65
C ILE A 28 -1.63 -16.54 -7.13
N GLY A 29 -2.95 -16.39 -7.20
CA GLY A 29 -3.70 -15.18 -6.86
C GLY A 29 -3.96 -14.28 -8.08
N THR A 30 -4.91 -13.36 -7.92
CA THR A 30 -5.29 -12.34 -8.91
C THR A 30 -5.19 -10.93 -8.35
N GLY A 31 -4.44 -10.75 -7.28
CA GLY A 31 -4.10 -9.43 -6.76
C GLY A 31 -3.20 -8.67 -7.73
N LEU A 32 -2.99 -7.39 -7.46
CA LEU A 32 -2.27 -6.47 -8.35
C LEU A 32 -0.86 -6.96 -8.74
N ALA A 33 -0.12 -7.60 -7.81
CA ALA A 33 1.19 -8.16 -8.08
C ALA A 33 1.14 -9.31 -9.11
N ALA A 34 0.20 -10.23 -8.92
CA ALA A 34 0.01 -11.40 -9.78
C ALA A 34 -0.42 -10.98 -11.20
N LEU A 35 -1.42 -10.09 -11.30
CA LEU A 35 -1.87 -9.56 -12.59
C LEU A 35 -0.76 -8.79 -13.31
N THR A 36 0.07 -8.05 -12.57
CA THR A 36 1.22 -7.35 -13.13
C THR A 36 2.25 -8.32 -13.68
N ALA A 37 2.56 -9.41 -12.97
CA ALA A 37 3.43 -10.46 -13.50
C ALA A 37 2.87 -11.04 -14.81
N ALA A 38 1.57 -11.36 -14.85
CA ALA A 38 0.92 -11.82 -16.08
C ALA A 38 1.04 -10.80 -17.23
N CYS A 39 0.82 -9.51 -16.95
CA CYS A 39 0.94 -8.44 -17.95
C CYS A 39 2.37 -8.31 -18.48
N TYR A 40 3.40 -8.38 -17.64
CA TYR A 40 4.79 -8.34 -18.10
C TYR A 40 5.20 -9.62 -18.84
N LEU A 41 4.64 -10.78 -18.48
CA LEU A 41 4.85 -12.01 -19.25
C LEU A 41 4.36 -11.89 -20.69
N VAL A 42 3.15 -11.34 -20.91
CA VAL A 42 2.61 -11.17 -22.27
C VAL A 42 3.25 -10.00 -23.01
N ARG A 43 3.50 -8.86 -22.35
CA ARG A 43 3.97 -7.64 -22.99
C ARG A 43 5.48 -7.67 -23.28
N ASP A 44 6.28 -8.01 -22.28
CA ASP A 44 7.74 -7.83 -22.31
C ASP A 44 8.49 -9.16 -22.50
N ALA A 45 8.13 -10.23 -21.79
CA ALA A 45 8.65 -11.56 -22.04
C ALA A 45 8.05 -12.20 -23.30
N GLN A 46 6.93 -11.68 -23.80
CA GLN A 46 6.25 -12.13 -25.01
C GLN A 46 5.91 -13.64 -24.98
N MET A 47 5.54 -14.12 -23.79
CA MET A 47 5.05 -15.48 -23.59
C MET A 47 3.64 -15.61 -24.21
N PRO A 48 3.34 -16.72 -24.91
CA PRO A 48 1.99 -16.97 -25.39
C PRO A 48 0.97 -16.99 -24.24
N GLY A 49 -0.12 -16.22 -24.34
CA GLY A 49 -1.09 -16.12 -23.25
C GLY A 49 -1.71 -17.47 -22.87
N SER A 50 -1.88 -18.39 -23.84
CA SER A 50 -2.36 -19.76 -23.59
C SER A 50 -1.44 -20.60 -22.70
N HIS A 51 -0.20 -20.16 -22.47
CA HIS A 51 0.77 -20.80 -21.58
C HIS A 51 0.76 -20.19 -20.16
N ILE A 52 -0.07 -19.18 -19.91
CA ILE A 52 -0.16 -18.48 -18.62
C ILE A 52 -1.47 -18.88 -17.94
N HIS A 53 -1.33 -19.51 -16.77
CA HIS A 53 -2.43 -19.98 -15.94
C HIS A 53 -2.48 -19.18 -14.63
N VAL A 54 -3.59 -18.53 -14.34
CA VAL A 54 -3.77 -17.71 -13.13
C VAL A 54 -4.83 -18.37 -12.26
N PHE A 55 -4.48 -18.73 -11.01
CA PHE A 55 -5.37 -19.39 -10.07
C PHE A 55 -5.86 -18.41 -9.01
N GLU A 56 -7.17 -18.38 -8.81
CA GLU A 56 -7.82 -17.54 -7.80
C GLU A 56 -8.80 -18.37 -6.97
N LYS A 57 -8.66 -18.30 -5.63
CA LYS A 57 -9.54 -19.02 -4.71
C LYS A 57 -10.97 -18.48 -4.68
N ASP A 58 -11.12 -17.19 -4.99
CA ASP A 58 -12.39 -16.47 -4.96
C ASP A 58 -13.03 -16.43 -6.35
N ALA A 59 -14.32 -16.15 -6.40
CA ALA A 59 -15.05 -15.98 -7.67
C ALA A 59 -14.76 -14.62 -8.34
N VAL A 60 -14.25 -13.66 -7.57
CA VAL A 60 -13.97 -12.29 -8.03
C VAL A 60 -12.47 -12.02 -7.88
N PRO A 61 -11.79 -11.59 -8.96
CA PRO A 61 -10.37 -11.26 -8.90
C PRO A 61 -10.11 -9.91 -8.21
N GLY A 62 -8.82 -9.62 -7.95
CA GLY A 62 -8.36 -8.29 -7.53
C GLY A 62 -7.72 -8.24 -6.15
N GLY A 63 -7.89 -9.25 -5.34
CA GLY A 63 -7.30 -9.31 -4.00
C GLY A 63 -7.72 -8.12 -3.12
N ALA A 64 -6.75 -7.30 -2.68
CA ALA A 64 -7.02 -6.12 -1.87
C ALA A 64 -7.49 -4.88 -2.67
N CYS A 65 -7.35 -4.88 -4.00
CA CYS A 65 -7.84 -3.82 -4.88
C CYS A 65 -9.27 -4.15 -5.31
N ASP A 66 -10.20 -4.02 -4.39
CA ASP A 66 -11.60 -4.38 -4.57
C ASP A 66 -12.53 -3.16 -4.62
N GLY A 67 -13.74 -3.44 -5.01
CA GLY A 67 -14.90 -2.59 -5.00
C GLY A 67 -16.03 -3.40 -5.65
N ALA A 68 -17.10 -3.65 -4.91
CA ALA A 68 -18.18 -4.49 -5.39
C ALA A 68 -19.54 -3.93 -4.99
N ASN A 69 -20.55 -4.18 -5.84
CA ASN A 69 -21.94 -4.09 -5.48
C ASN A 69 -22.46 -5.52 -5.25
N ILE A 70 -22.71 -5.86 -4.00
CA ILE A 70 -23.13 -7.22 -3.62
C ILE A 70 -24.65 -7.29 -3.58
N PRO A 71 -25.28 -8.14 -4.40
CA PRO A 71 -26.74 -8.25 -4.43
C PRO A 71 -27.35 -8.49 -3.04
N GLY A 72 -28.29 -7.65 -2.63
CA GLY A 72 -28.97 -7.74 -1.34
C GLY A 72 -28.17 -7.24 -0.13
N VAL A 73 -26.89 -6.83 -0.32
CA VAL A 73 -26.03 -6.27 0.73
C VAL A 73 -25.70 -4.80 0.45
N GLY A 74 -25.20 -4.49 -0.75
CA GLY A 74 -24.89 -3.12 -1.18
C GLY A 74 -23.43 -2.94 -1.64
N TYR A 75 -23.04 -1.68 -1.78
CA TYR A 75 -21.69 -1.31 -2.17
C TYR A 75 -20.70 -1.52 -1.03
N VAL A 76 -19.54 -2.08 -1.36
CA VAL A 76 -18.47 -2.34 -0.39
C VAL A 76 -17.09 -2.06 -0.97
N MET A 77 -16.25 -1.40 -0.18
CA MET A 77 -14.81 -1.22 -0.38
C MET A 77 -14.08 -1.56 0.92
N ARG A 78 -12.94 -2.25 0.82
CA ARG A 78 -12.10 -2.59 1.99
C ARG A 78 -10.98 -1.58 2.25
N GLY A 79 -10.83 -0.55 1.45
CA GLY A 79 -9.86 0.51 1.65
C GLY A 79 -9.81 1.49 0.49
N GLY A 80 -9.32 2.70 0.77
CA GLY A 80 -8.84 3.64 -0.24
C GLY A 80 -7.49 3.21 -0.79
N ARG A 81 -7.14 3.67 -1.99
CA ARG A 81 -5.81 3.49 -2.57
C ARG A 81 -5.36 4.80 -3.16
N GLU A 82 -4.52 5.47 -2.41
CA GLU A 82 -3.85 6.69 -2.84
C GLU A 82 -2.65 6.33 -3.71
N MET A 83 -2.34 7.21 -4.65
CA MET A 83 -1.29 7.02 -5.64
C MET A 83 -0.36 8.21 -5.69
N ASP A 84 0.86 7.98 -6.20
CA ASP A 84 1.89 8.98 -6.40
C ASP A 84 2.26 9.07 -7.90
N ASN A 85 2.70 10.23 -8.33
CA ASN A 85 3.27 10.41 -9.67
C ASN A 85 4.56 9.59 -9.88
N HIS A 86 5.24 9.23 -8.80
CA HIS A 86 6.46 8.42 -8.79
C HIS A 86 6.19 6.94 -8.47
N PHE A 87 5.13 6.39 -9.04
CA PHE A 87 4.86 4.97 -9.11
C PHE A 87 5.28 4.44 -10.49
N GLU A 88 6.62 4.37 -10.70
CA GLU A 88 7.24 4.17 -12.01
C GLU A 88 6.82 2.86 -12.69
N VAL A 89 6.78 1.75 -11.95
CA VAL A 89 6.37 0.44 -12.49
C VAL A 89 4.89 0.42 -12.80
N MET A 90 4.08 1.00 -11.90
CA MET A 90 2.65 1.09 -12.08
C MET A 90 2.31 1.85 -13.37
N TRP A 91 2.90 3.01 -13.57
CA TRP A 91 2.63 3.84 -14.75
C TRP A 91 3.27 3.28 -16.03
N ASP A 92 4.40 2.58 -15.93
CA ASP A 92 4.95 1.82 -17.06
C ASP A 92 3.95 0.77 -17.57
N MET A 93 3.29 0.06 -16.68
CA MET A 93 2.29 -0.92 -17.08
C MET A 93 1.02 -0.25 -17.61
N PHE A 94 0.45 0.69 -16.86
CA PHE A 94 -0.85 1.30 -17.21
C PHE A 94 -0.83 2.19 -18.46
N ARG A 95 0.34 2.63 -18.93
CA ARG A 95 0.46 3.26 -20.27
C ARG A 95 0.15 2.29 -21.42
N SER A 96 0.22 0.99 -21.18
CA SER A 96 -0.01 -0.06 -22.19
C SER A 96 -1.39 -0.69 -22.08
N ILE A 97 -2.10 -0.49 -20.96
CA ILE A 97 -3.42 -1.08 -20.74
C ILE A 97 -4.50 -0.09 -21.20
N PRO A 98 -5.35 -0.48 -22.17
CA PRO A 98 -6.45 0.38 -22.63
C PRO A 98 -7.43 0.70 -21.50
N SER A 99 -7.88 1.96 -21.43
CA SER A 99 -9.03 2.33 -20.60
C SER A 99 -10.29 1.60 -21.07
N ILE A 100 -11.13 1.22 -20.11
CA ILE A 100 -12.46 0.66 -20.40
C ILE A 100 -13.55 1.74 -20.43
N GLU A 101 -13.20 2.98 -20.02
CA GLU A 101 -14.11 4.12 -19.99
C GLU A 101 -14.03 4.95 -21.27
N THR A 102 -12.81 5.19 -21.73
CA THR A 102 -12.52 6.10 -22.83
C THR A 102 -11.80 5.35 -23.95
N GLU A 103 -12.44 5.22 -25.09
CA GLU A 103 -11.87 4.55 -26.26
C GLU A 103 -10.61 5.28 -26.76
N GLY A 104 -9.59 4.52 -27.12
CA GLY A 104 -8.36 5.03 -27.75
C GLY A 104 -7.33 5.64 -26.79
N VAL A 105 -7.60 5.62 -25.47
CA VAL A 105 -6.64 6.09 -24.44
C VAL A 105 -6.24 4.97 -23.50
N SER A 106 -5.09 5.12 -22.83
CA SER A 106 -4.65 4.19 -21.79
C SER A 106 -5.24 4.55 -20.42
N VAL A 107 -5.18 3.61 -19.48
CA VAL A 107 -5.50 3.87 -18.06
C VAL A 107 -4.63 5.00 -17.49
N LEU A 108 -3.36 5.10 -17.91
CA LEU A 108 -2.46 6.20 -17.50
C LEU A 108 -2.94 7.54 -18.06
N ASP A 109 -3.37 7.62 -19.33
CA ASP A 109 -3.86 8.86 -19.93
C ASP A 109 -5.09 9.36 -19.17
N GLU A 110 -6.05 8.48 -18.89
CA GLU A 110 -7.26 8.81 -18.15
C GLU A 110 -6.94 9.31 -16.73
N TYR A 111 -6.09 8.61 -16.02
CA TYR A 111 -5.61 9.00 -14.69
C TYR A 111 -4.89 10.36 -14.71
N TYR A 112 -4.00 10.57 -15.67
CA TYR A 112 -3.23 11.82 -15.78
C TYR A 112 -4.14 13.02 -15.97
N TRP A 113 -5.05 12.96 -16.94
CA TRP A 113 -5.94 14.08 -17.25
C TRP A 113 -6.92 14.36 -16.13
N LEU A 114 -7.50 13.32 -15.51
CA LEU A 114 -8.38 13.47 -14.36
C LEU A 114 -7.71 14.26 -13.23
N ASN A 115 -6.51 13.87 -12.83
CA ASN A 115 -5.81 14.50 -11.71
C ASN A 115 -5.17 15.85 -12.07
N LYS A 116 -4.99 16.16 -13.36
CA LYS A 116 -4.52 17.46 -13.83
C LYS A 116 -5.63 18.48 -13.91
N GLU A 117 -6.80 18.08 -14.36
CA GLU A 117 -7.97 18.95 -14.52
C GLU A 117 -8.68 19.21 -13.18
N ASP A 118 -8.66 18.23 -12.28
CA ASP A 118 -9.24 18.32 -10.94
C ASP A 118 -8.20 17.89 -9.88
N PRO A 119 -7.21 18.78 -9.55
CA PRO A 119 -6.17 18.48 -8.59
C PRO A 119 -6.72 18.17 -7.20
N ASN A 120 -6.15 17.14 -6.55
CA ASN A 120 -6.58 16.74 -5.23
C ASN A 120 -6.16 17.75 -4.15
N PHE A 121 -7.09 18.03 -3.22
CA PHE A 121 -6.86 18.95 -2.14
C PHE A 121 -7.94 18.82 -1.05
N SER A 122 -7.55 18.71 0.23
CA SER A 122 -8.47 18.70 1.37
C SER A 122 -8.71 20.11 1.92
N LEU A 123 -9.96 20.42 2.24
CA LEU A 123 -10.36 21.66 2.92
C LEU A 123 -10.63 21.45 4.42
N CYS A 124 -10.73 20.22 4.88
CA CYS A 124 -10.91 19.86 6.27
C CYS A 124 -10.17 18.54 6.56
N ARG A 125 -9.04 18.61 7.23
CA ARG A 125 -8.20 17.44 7.53
C ARG A 125 -8.70 16.65 8.72
N SER A 126 -9.26 17.34 9.71
CA SER A 126 -9.78 16.70 10.91
C SER A 126 -10.93 17.50 11.53
N THR A 127 -11.78 16.79 12.26
CA THR A 127 -12.91 17.35 13.02
C THR A 127 -12.85 16.92 14.48
N LYS A 128 -13.52 17.67 15.33
CA LYS A 128 -13.80 17.37 16.73
C LYS A 128 -15.15 17.94 17.14
N ALA A 129 -15.60 17.67 18.35
CA ALA A 129 -16.82 18.23 18.91
C ALA A 129 -18.00 18.15 17.93
N ARG A 130 -18.21 16.96 17.34
CA ARG A 130 -19.32 16.68 16.42
C ARG A 130 -19.28 17.49 15.13
N GLY A 131 -18.23 17.27 14.34
CA GLY A 131 -18.10 17.83 12.99
C GLY A 131 -17.58 19.26 12.91
N VAL A 132 -17.10 19.81 14.01
CA VAL A 132 -16.40 21.11 14.00
C VAL A 132 -14.98 20.90 13.47
N ASP A 133 -14.56 21.72 12.51
CA ASP A 133 -13.18 21.74 12.02
C ASP A 133 -12.20 21.92 13.20
N ALA A 134 -11.26 21.01 13.34
CA ALA A 134 -10.33 21.01 14.46
C ALA A 134 -9.32 22.19 14.42
N GLY A 135 -9.22 22.86 13.27
CA GLY A 135 -8.40 24.06 13.11
C GLY A 135 -6.90 23.78 13.16
N THR A 136 -6.45 22.65 12.60
CA THR A 136 -5.03 22.28 12.58
C THR A 136 -4.17 23.23 11.75
N ASN A 137 -4.77 23.99 10.83
CA ASN A 137 -4.13 25.03 9.99
C ASN A 137 -2.87 24.54 9.26
N GLY A 138 -2.82 23.27 8.89
CA GLY A 138 -1.67 22.66 8.22
C GLY A 138 -0.42 22.52 9.08
N LYS A 139 -0.54 22.68 10.40
CA LYS A 139 0.59 22.59 11.33
C LYS A 139 0.84 21.16 11.79
N PHE A 140 2.12 20.79 11.88
CA PHE A 140 2.55 19.52 12.49
C PHE A 140 2.58 19.60 14.02
N ASN A 141 2.80 20.79 14.58
CA ASN A 141 2.91 21.01 16.02
C ASN A 141 3.93 20.09 16.70
N LEU A 142 5.03 19.79 16.01
CA LEU A 142 6.16 19.08 16.59
C LEU A 142 6.99 20.02 17.45
N SER A 143 7.46 19.51 18.61
CA SER A 143 8.52 20.18 19.35
C SER A 143 9.85 20.12 18.58
N ASP A 144 10.82 20.93 18.96
CA ASP A 144 12.17 20.87 18.39
C ASP A 144 12.79 19.48 18.57
N LYS A 145 12.58 18.84 19.74
CA LYS A 145 13.04 17.50 20.03
C LYS A 145 12.38 16.47 19.13
N ALA A 146 11.04 16.46 19.05
CA ALA A 146 10.28 15.53 18.23
C ALA A 146 10.63 15.64 16.73
N SER A 147 10.84 16.88 16.23
CA SER A 147 11.29 17.08 14.85
C SER A 147 12.67 16.47 14.61
N MET A 148 13.59 16.58 15.57
CA MET A 148 14.91 15.97 15.48
C MET A 148 14.86 14.44 15.54
N GLU A 149 14.00 13.87 16.37
CA GLU A 149 13.83 12.41 16.47
C GLU A 149 13.33 11.81 15.15
N ILE A 150 12.39 12.48 14.46
CA ILE A 150 11.93 12.06 13.13
C ILE A 150 13.08 12.11 12.11
N MET A 151 13.89 13.19 12.12
CA MET A 151 15.05 13.29 11.26
C MET A 151 16.12 12.25 11.60
N GLN A 152 16.29 11.92 12.89
CA GLN A 152 17.22 10.89 13.33
C GLN A 152 16.76 9.50 12.85
N LEU A 153 15.47 9.18 12.94
CA LEU A 153 14.92 7.93 12.41
C LEU A 153 15.24 7.75 10.92
N PHE A 154 15.13 8.84 10.13
CA PHE A 154 15.46 8.82 8.71
C PHE A 154 16.90 8.33 8.43
N PHE A 155 17.87 8.68 9.30
CA PHE A 155 19.28 8.31 9.15
C PHE A 155 19.69 7.06 9.92
N THR A 156 18.87 6.55 10.83
CA THR A 156 19.18 5.35 11.62
C THR A 156 19.37 4.13 10.70
N PRO A 157 20.43 3.32 10.86
CA PRO A 157 20.58 2.08 10.11
C PRO A 157 19.38 1.13 10.29
N ASN A 158 19.05 0.37 9.25
CA ASN A 158 17.89 -0.55 9.31
C ASN A 158 18.08 -1.61 10.41
N GLU A 159 19.31 -2.09 10.58
CA GLU A 159 19.70 -3.14 11.54
C GLU A 159 19.41 -2.73 12.98
N GLU A 160 19.50 -1.44 13.29
CA GLU A 160 19.16 -0.91 14.61
C GLU A 160 17.66 -0.86 14.88
N LEU A 161 16.84 -0.99 13.82
CA LEU A 161 15.38 -0.93 13.90
C LEU A 161 14.72 -2.31 13.80
N TYR A 162 15.48 -3.37 13.55
CA TYR A 162 14.93 -4.72 13.49
C TYR A 162 14.22 -5.11 14.78
N GLY A 163 13.00 -5.58 14.66
CA GLY A 163 12.14 -5.98 15.77
C GLY A 163 11.65 -4.84 16.66
N LYS A 164 12.04 -3.57 16.41
CA LYS A 164 11.61 -2.43 17.22
C LYS A 164 10.25 -1.91 16.80
N LYS A 165 9.47 -1.51 17.81
CA LYS A 165 8.22 -0.78 17.64
C LYS A 165 8.48 0.72 17.52
N ILE A 166 7.54 1.46 16.94
CA ILE A 166 7.56 2.92 16.90
C ILE A 166 7.62 3.50 18.32
N SER A 167 6.88 2.90 19.28
CA SER A 167 6.91 3.28 20.70
C SER A 167 8.24 3.01 21.42
N ASP A 168 9.12 2.17 20.85
CA ASP A 168 10.46 1.95 21.42
C ASP A 168 11.45 3.03 20.96
N TYR A 169 11.07 3.83 19.97
CA TYR A 169 11.91 4.82 19.34
C TYR A 169 11.52 6.26 19.70
N PHE A 170 10.23 6.56 19.74
CA PHE A 170 9.69 7.89 20.01
C PHE A 170 9.06 7.99 21.39
N ASP A 171 9.04 9.20 21.93
CA ASP A 171 8.33 9.53 23.17
C ASP A 171 6.98 10.24 22.89
N ASP A 172 6.31 10.62 23.98
CA ASP A 172 4.99 11.26 23.96
C ASP A 172 4.95 12.58 23.18
N GLU A 173 6.08 13.27 23.01
CA GLU A 173 6.09 14.54 22.26
C GLU A 173 5.77 14.34 20.77
N VAL A 174 6.18 13.20 20.19
CA VAL A 174 5.80 12.82 18.82
C VAL A 174 4.35 12.39 18.78
N PHE A 175 3.92 11.53 19.72
CA PHE A 175 2.55 10.95 19.71
C PHE A 175 1.45 11.97 19.98
N ASN A 176 1.74 13.06 20.68
CA ASN A 176 0.80 14.14 20.95
C ASN A 176 0.81 15.26 19.89
N SER A 177 1.53 15.11 18.80
CA SER A 177 1.60 16.07 17.71
C SER A 177 0.52 15.86 16.64
N ASN A 178 0.23 16.91 15.86
CA ASN A 178 -0.59 16.76 14.66
C ASN A 178 0.11 15.91 13.61
N PHE A 179 1.46 15.90 13.56
CA PHE A 179 2.21 15.02 12.67
C PHE A 179 1.80 13.56 12.88
N TRP A 180 1.79 13.09 14.12
CA TRP A 180 1.39 11.70 14.42
C TRP A 180 -0.07 11.44 14.06
N MET A 181 -0.97 12.36 14.37
CA MET A 181 -2.37 12.24 13.97
C MET A 181 -2.53 12.12 12.45
N TYR A 182 -1.82 12.96 11.67
CA TYR A 182 -1.83 12.88 10.21
C TYR A 182 -1.24 11.56 9.72
N TRP A 183 -0.10 11.16 10.29
CA TRP A 183 0.64 9.97 9.91
C TRP A 183 -0.16 8.69 10.16
N ARG A 184 -0.63 8.52 11.40
CA ARG A 184 -1.33 7.30 11.80
C ARG A 184 -2.65 7.12 11.07
N THR A 185 -3.39 8.17 10.79
CA THR A 185 -4.67 8.07 10.11
C THR A 185 -4.54 7.98 8.59
N MET A 186 -3.48 8.55 8.00
CA MET A 186 -3.20 8.40 6.57
C MET A 186 -2.76 6.99 6.21
N PHE A 187 -1.86 6.42 7.00
CA PHE A 187 -1.19 5.15 6.68
C PHE A 187 -1.66 3.99 7.56
N ALA A 188 -2.59 4.21 8.48
CA ALA A 188 -3.03 3.23 9.48
C ALA A 188 -1.91 2.73 10.41
N PHE A 189 -0.86 3.55 10.65
CA PHE A 189 0.18 3.22 11.61
C PHE A 189 -0.31 3.33 13.05
N GLU A 190 0.16 2.40 13.88
CA GLU A 190 0.01 2.44 15.33
C GLU A 190 1.38 2.39 16.02
N ASN A 191 1.44 2.81 17.28
CA ASN A 191 2.70 2.92 18.02
C ASN A 191 3.37 1.57 18.28
N TRP A 192 2.65 0.45 18.20
CA TRP A 192 3.19 -0.92 18.29
C TRP A 192 3.70 -1.47 16.95
N HIS A 193 3.49 -0.76 15.84
CA HIS A 193 3.99 -1.14 14.53
C HIS A 193 5.50 -0.90 14.39
N SER A 194 6.07 -1.40 13.32
CA SER A 194 7.50 -1.40 13.04
C SER A 194 8.08 0.00 12.86
N ALA A 195 9.09 0.35 13.64
CA ALA A 195 9.88 1.56 13.45
C ALA A 195 10.64 1.53 12.11
N LEU A 196 11.05 0.35 11.65
CA LEU A 196 11.67 0.17 10.33
C LEU A 196 10.71 0.56 9.20
N GLU A 197 9.48 0.06 9.23
CA GLU A 197 8.50 0.38 8.18
C GLU A 197 8.16 1.88 8.19
N MET A 198 8.00 2.50 9.35
CA MET A 198 7.83 3.96 9.44
C MET A 198 9.00 4.71 8.80
N LYS A 199 10.24 4.30 9.07
CA LYS A 199 11.43 4.89 8.43
C LYS A 199 11.39 4.74 6.91
N LEU A 200 11.05 3.55 6.40
CA LEU A 200 10.97 3.30 4.96
C LEU A 200 9.93 4.20 4.29
N TYR A 201 8.78 4.41 4.95
CA TYR A 201 7.76 5.35 4.51
C TYR A 201 8.26 6.79 4.49
N ILE A 202 8.88 7.26 5.56
CA ILE A 202 9.45 8.61 5.61
C ILE A 202 10.47 8.80 4.48
N ARG A 203 11.32 7.80 4.24
CA ARG A 203 12.30 7.85 3.14
C ARG A 203 11.63 7.86 1.77
N ARG A 204 10.61 7.04 1.56
CA ARG A 204 9.91 6.92 0.28
C ARG A 204 9.17 8.21 -0.08
N TYR A 205 8.58 8.87 0.93
CA TYR A 205 7.70 10.01 0.74
C TYR A 205 8.24 11.32 1.32
N ILE A 206 9.54 11.45 1.54
CA ILE A 206 10.16 12.66 2.10
C ILE A 206 9.82 13.92 1.30
N HIS A 207 9.68 13.81 -0.01
CA HIS A 207 9.31 14.90 -0.90
C HIS A 207 7.85 15.35 -0.77
N HIS A 208 7.00 14.54 -0.12
CA HIS A 208 5.59 14.81 0.12
C HIS A 208 5.25 15.13 1.58
N ILE A 209 6.27 15.27 2.44
CA ILE A 209 6.02 15.47 3.88
C ILE A 209 5.13 16.71 4.12
N GLY A 210 5.34 17.79 3.37
CA GLY A 210 4.55 19.02 3.44
C GLY A 210 3.10 18.89 2.95
N GLY A 211 2.77 17.83 2.22
CA GLY A 211 1.42 17.53 1.72
C GLY A 211 0.57 16.64 2.63
N LEU A 212 1.09 16.20 3.78
CA LEU A 212 0.32 15.40 4.75
C LEU A 212 -0.89 16.14 5.35
N PRO A 213 -0.83 17.47 5.60
CA PRO A 213 -1.95 18.18 6.15
C PRO A 213 -3.11 18.41 5.18
N ASP A 214 -2.86 18.50 3.88
CA ASP A 214 -3.88 18.89 2.89
C ASP A 214 -4.08 17.86 1.76
N PHE A 215 -3.31 16.77 1.75
CA PHE A 215 -3.35 15.72 0.74
C PHE A 215 -3.13 16.17 -0.72
N SER A 216 -2.54 17.34 -0.93
CA SER A 216 -2.26 17.87 -2.27
C SER A 216 -1.34 16.98 -3.12
N ALA A 217 -0.54 16.14 -2.46
CA ALA A 217 0.32 15.15 -3.10
C ALA A 217 -0.42 13.93 -3.65
N LEU A 218 -1.59 13.61 -3.11
CA LEU A 218 -2.31 12.37 -3.45
C LEU A 218 -2.99 12.46 -4.82
N ARG A 219 -3.10 11.30 -5.46
CA ARG A 219 -3.81 11.11 -6.72
C ARG A 219 -4.75 9.92 -6.59
N PHE A 220 -5.84 9.96 -7.34
CA PHE A 220 -6.88 8.94 -7.29
C PHE A 220 -7.32 8.55 -8.71
N THR A 221 -7.83 7.33 -8.85
CA THR A 221 -8.54 6.86 -10.04
C THR A 221 -9.95 7.47 -10.12
N ARG A 222 -10.62 7.30 -11.27
CA ARG A 222 -12.00 7.82 -11.46
C ARG A 222 -12.99 7.06 -10.59
N TYR A 223 -12.95 5.75 -10.61
CA TYR A 223 -13.77 4.85 -9.81
C TYR A 223 -12.91 4.12 -8.77
N ASN A 224 -13.47 3.16 -8.07
CA ASN A 224 -12.73 2.24 -7.20
C ASN A 224 -11.62 1.49 -7.99
N GLN A 225 -10.69 0.88 -7.28
CA GLN A 225 -9.50 0.29 -7.92
C GLN A 225 -9.82 -0.97 -8.70
N TYR A 226 -10.87 -1.69 -8.34
CA TYR A 226 -11.30 -2.85 -9.13
C TYR A 226 -11.69 -2.42 -10.54
N GLU A 227 -12.58 -1.44 -10.65
CA GLU A 227 -13.09 -0.98 -11.94
C GLU A 227 -12.07 -0.17 -12.74
N SER A 228 -11.22 0.62 -12.06
CA SER A 228 -10.26 1.49 -12.75
C SER A 228 -8.93 0.82 -13.08
N MET A 229 -8.56 -0.28 -12.39
CA MET A 229 -7.24 -0.92 -12.54
C MET A 229 -7.36 -2.42 -12.81
N ILE A 230 -8.04 -3.18 -11.95
CA ILE A 230 -8.08 -4.64 -12.04
C ILE A 230 -8.84 -5.10 -13.28
N LEU A 231 -10.03 -4.59 -13.49
CA LEU A 231 -10.86 -4.96 -14.63
C LEU A 231 -10.20 -4.64 -15.99
N PRO A 232 -9.56 -3.46 -16.19
CA PRO A 232 -8.77 -3.22 -17.41
C PRO A 232 -7.61 -4.21 -17.60
N MET A 233 -6.89 -4.59 -16.51
CA MET A 233 -5.81 -5.58 -16.59
C MET A 233 -6.32 -6.95 -17.00
N ILE A 234 -7.46 -7.40 -16.45
CA ILE A 234 -8.06 -8.68 -16.80
C ILE A 234 -8.47 -8.69 -18.27
N LYS A 235 -9.19 -7.66 -18.74
CA LYS A 235 -9.57 -7.55 -20.15
C LYS A 235 -8.36 -7.54 -21.09
N TYR A 236 -7.29 -6.86 -20.70
CA TYR A 236 -6.04 -6.85 -21.45
C TYR A 236 -5.46 -8.27 -21.56
N LEU A 237 -5.38 -8.99 -20.44
CA LEU A 237 -4.85 -10.35 -20.38
C LEU A 237 -5.73 -11.38 -21.13
N GLU A 238 -7.05 -11.27 -21.02
CA GLU A 238 -8.00 -12.07 -21.80
C GLU A 238 -7.79 -11.89 -23.30
N GLY A 239 -7.50 -10.65 -23.72
CA GLY A 239 -7.16 -10.35 -25.13
C GLY A 239 -5.91 -11.06 -25.64
N PHE A 240 -4.99 -11.48 -24.76
CA PHE A 240 -3.84 -12.33 -25.08
C PHE A 240 -4.13 -13.83 -24.94
N GLY A 241 -5.28 -14.22 -24.43
CA GLY A 241 -5.67 -15.60 -24.22
C GLY A 241 -5.13 -16.22 -22.91
N VAL A 242 -4.82 -15.39 -21.91
CA VAL A 242 -4.43 -15.86 -20.57
C VAL A 242 -5.56 -16.65 -19.93
N GLN A 243 -5.23 -17.78 -19.28
CA GLN A 243 -6.17 -18.73 -18.70
C GLN A 243 -6.43 -18.41 -17.22
N PHE A 244 -7.61 -17.89 -16.89
CA PHE A 244 -8.03 -17.64 -15.51
C PHE A 244 -8.81 -18.84 -14.95
N HIS A 245 -8.44 -19.30 -13.76
CA HIS A 245 -9.06 -20.39 -13.02
C HIS A 245 -9.58 -19.86 -11.69
N TYR A 246 -10.87 -19.50 -11.64
CA TYR A 246 -11.55 -19.01 -10.44
C TYR A 246 -12.08 -20.13 -9.57
N ASN A 247 -12.26 -19.87 -8.28
CA ASN A 247 -12.65 -20.84 -7.26
C ASN A 247 -11.68 -22.03 -7.17
N VAL A 248 -10.41 -21.81 -7.50
CA VAL A 248 -9.34 -22.81 -7.42
C VAL A 248 -8.33 -22.36 -6.37
N LYS A 249 -8.28 -23.05 -5.25
CA LYS A 249 -7.38 -22.73 -4.15
C LYS A 249 -6.07 -23.49 -4.29
N VAL A 250 -4.96 -22.79 -4.39
CA VAL A 250 -3.63 -23.40 -4.25
C VAL A 250 -3.34 -23.62 -2.77
N GLU A 251 -3.06 -24.88 -2.42
CA GLU A 251 -2.82 -25.30 -1.04
C GLU A 251 -1.34 -25.27 -0.68
N ASN A 252 -0.47 -25.65 -1.63
CA ASN A 252 0.98 -25.71 -1.43
C ASN A 252 1.74 -25.66 -2.75
N VAL A 253 3.01 -25.28 -2.66
CA VAL A 253 4.02 -25.48 -3.72
C VAL A 253 5.16 -26.27 -3.10
N ASP A 254 5.52 -27.41 -3.69
CA ASP A 254 6.64 -28.23 -3.26
C ASP A 254 7.93 -27.83 -3.97
N PHE A 255 9.03 -27.87 -3.23
CA PHE A 255 10.35 -27.48 -3.73
C PHE A 255 11.37 -28.61 -3.59
N LYS A 256 12.19 -28.78 -4.60
CA LYS A 256 13.43 -29.57 -4.52
C LYS A 256 14.59 -28.62 -4.20
N ILE A 257 15.22 -28.84 -3.05
CA ILE A 257 16.35 -28.05 -2.57
C ILE A 257 17.59 -28.93 -2.56
N GLY A 258 18.64 -28.51 -3.28
CA GLY A 258 19.86 -29.31 -3.47
C GLY A 258 20.01 -29.82 -4.91
N GLY A 259 20.98 -30.73 -5.11
CA GLY A 259 21.27 -31.30 -6.42
C GLY A 259 22.16 -30.44 -7.31
N GLY A 260 22.87 -29.47 -6.73
CA GLY A 260 23.81 -28.60 -7.43
C GLY A 260 23.78 -27.14 -6.98
N MET A 261 24.54 -26.32 -7.67
CA MET A 261 24.56 -24.87 -7.50
C MET A 261 23.40 -24.26 -8.28
N GLY A 262 22.71 -23.33 -7.64
CA GLY A 262 21.67 -22.52 -8.26
C GLY A 262 22.22 -21.17 -8.75
N PRO A 263 21.43 -20.40 -9.50
CA PRO A 263 21.79 -19.06 -9.91
C PRO A 263 21.91 -18.12 -8.71
N VAL A 264 22.90 -17.24 -8.76
CA VAL A 264 22.94 -16.09 -7.85
C VAL A 264 21.92 -15.08 -8.37
N ARG A 265 20.89 -14.85 -7.59
CA ARG A 265 19.86 -13.86 -7.88
C ARG A 265 20.19 -12.60 -7.07
N SER A 266 21.36 -12.00 -7.30
CA SER A 266 21.57 -10.63 -6.82
C SER A 266 20.42 -9.79 -7.38
N HIS A 267 19.94 -8.77 -6.68
CA HIS A 267 18.87 -7.84 -7.11
C HIS A 267 19.23 -7.11 -8.41
N THR A 268 19.46 -7.87 -9.50
CA THR A 268 20.18 -7.48 -10.71
C THR A 268 19.29 -6.94 -11.80
N GLY A 269 18.03 -6.74 -11.56
CA GLY A 269 17.13 -6.16 -12.57
C GLY A 269 17.23 -4.64 -12.74
N THR A 270 18.14 -3.98 -12.02
CA THR A 270 18.26 -2.52 -12.06
C THR A 270 19.69 -2.13 -12.36
N GLY A 271 19.93 -1.05 -13.10
CA GLY A 271 21.25 -0.42 -13.25
C GLY A 271 21.91 -0.01 -11.92
N GLN A 272 21.36 -0.47 -10.80
CA GLN A 272 21.80 -0.29 -9.43
C GLN A 272 22.87 -1.28 -8.98
N ASP A 273 23.16 -2.31 -9.77
CA ASP A 273 24.15 -3.35 -9.44
C ASP A 273 25.50 -2.77 -9.01
N THR A 274 25.92 -1.67 -9.61
CA THR A 274 27.20 -1.03 -9.27
C THR A 274 27.15 -0.42 -7.87
N ILE A 275 26.01 0.11 -7.43
CA ILE A 275 25.84 0.71 -6.10
C ILE A 275 25.63 -0.38 -5.05
N LEU A 276 24.82 -1.40 -5.37
CA LEU A 276 24.57 -2.53 -4.47
C LEU A 276 25.80 -3.43 -4.32
N LYS A 277 26.58 -3.66 -5.39
CA LYS A 277 27.89 -4.29 -5.29
C LYS A 277 28.84 -3.50 -4.39
N LYS A 278 28.91 -2.18 -4.55
CA LYS A 278 29.73 -1.32 -3.68
C LYS A 278 29.21 -1.29 -2.23
N GLN A 279 27.92 -1.39 -2.02
CA GLN A 279 27.33 -1.49 -0.67
C GLN A 279 27.59 -2.88 -0.04
N ALA A 280 27.51 -3.95 -0.82
CA ALA A 280 27.92 -5.29 -0.39
C ALA A 280 29.42 -5.37 -0.09
N GLU A 281 30.26 -4.73 -0.92
CA GLU A 281 31.70 -4.58 -0.69
C GLU A 281 32.03 -3.71 0.52
N SER A 282 31.15 -2.79 0.92
CA SER A 282 31.29 -1.94 2.11
C SER A 282 30.83 -2.60 3.42
N GLY A 283 30.42 -3.87 3.38
CA GLY A 283 30.06 -4.64 4.59
C GLY A 283 28.64 -4.39 5.14
N VAL A 284 27.80 -3.63 4.43
CA VAL A 284 26.42 -3.32 4.85
C VAL A 284 25.46 -4.47 4.59
N PHE A 285 25.81 -5.42 3.71
CA PHE A 285 25.14 -6.70 3.53
C PHE A 285 26.20 -7.79 3.30
N VAL A 286 26.58 -8.50 4.35
CA VAL A 286 27.50 -9.64 4.22
C VAL A 286 26.71 -10.87 3.77
N ARG A 287 26.40 -10.95 2.48
CA ARG A 287 26.31 -12.25 1.82
C ARG A 287 27.75 -12.63 1.43
N ASN A 288 28.17 -13.82 1.84
CA ASN A 288 29.47 -14.35 1.43
C ASN A 288 29.51 -14.45 -0.10
N PRO A 289 30.26 -13.59 -0.84
CA PRO A 289 30.26 -13.56 -2.30
C PRO A 289 30.86 -14.83 -2.93
N TYR A 290 31.39 -15.76 -2.12
CA TYR A 290 32.05 -16.98 -2.57
C TYR A 290 31.23 -18.26 -2.32
N SER A 291 30.03 -18.19 -1.72
CA SER A 291 29.16 -19.35 -1.62
C SER A 291 28.15 -19.36 -2.76
N SER A 292 28.33 -20.27 -3.69
CA SER A 292 27.29 -20.54 -4.69
C SER A 292 26.02 -21.03 -3.98
N PRO A 293 24.86 -20.39 -4.22
CA PRO A 293 23.64 -20.76 -3.52
C PRO A 293 23.19 -22.17 -3.92
N THR A 294 22.58 -22.87 -2.98
CA THR A 294 21.95 -24.17 -3.25
C THR A 294 20.83 -24.00 -4.27
N LYS A 295 20.79 -24.87 -5.28
CA LYS A 295 19.70 -24.89 -6.28
C LYS A 295 18.35 -25.12 -5.59
N LYS A 296 17.36 -24.33 -5.93
CA LYS A 296 15.97 -24.42 -5.47
C LYS A 296 15.04 -24.41 -6.68
N MET A 297 14.14 -25.35 -6.74
CA MET A 297 13.22 -25.50 -7.88
C MET A 297 11.83 -25.90 -7.37
N ALA A 298 10.81 -25.15 -7.79
CA ALA A 298 9.42 -25.57 -7.61
C ALA A 298 9.16 -26.80 -8.49
N THR A 299 8.60 -27.86 -7.89
CA THR A 299 8.42 -29.16 -8.54
C THR A 299 6.98 -29.60 -8.65
N ARG A 300 6.07 -29.01 -7.84
CA ARG A 300 4.66 -29.39 -7.83
C ARG A 300 3.81 -28.28 -7.22
N ILE A 301 2.63 -28.09 -7.75
CA ILE A 301 1.57 -27.27 -7.17
C ILE A 301 0.43 -28.19 -6.74
N ASP A 302 0.03 -28.12 -5.47
CA ASP A 302 -1.16 -28.78 -4.97
C ASP A 302 -2.31 -27.77 -4.87
N LEU A 303 -3.47 -28.13 -5.39
CA LEU A 303 -4.63 -27.25 -5.42
C LEU A 303 -5.94 -28.02 -5.14
N THR A 304 -6.95 -27.27 -4.74
CA THR A 304 -8.32 -27.73 -4.55
C THR A 304 -9.21 -27.01 -5.56
N GLU A 305 -9.90 -27.78 -6.40
CA GLU A 305 -10.85 -27.28 -7.40
C GLU A 305 -12.15 -26.80 -6.75
N ALA A 306 -12.99 -26.09 -7.52
CA ALA A 306 -14.26 -25.53 -7.06
C ALA A 306 -15.23 -26.55 -6.44
N ASP A 307 -15.17 -27.80 -6.88
CA ASP A 307 -15.97 -28.92 -6.37
C ASP A 307 -15.36 -29.61 -5.13
N GLY A 308 -14.22 -29.10 -4.64
CA GLY A 308 -13.48 -29.69 -3.52
C GLY A 308 -12.51 -30.82 -3.91
N THR A 309 -12.38 -31.14 -5.20
CA THR A 309 -11.46 -32.17 -5.67
C THR A 309 -10.02 -31.68 -5.57
N ALA A 310 -9.16 -32.49 -4.92
CA ALA A 310 -7.73 -32.22 -4.87
C ALA A 310 -7.07 -32.63 -6.20
N ARG A 311 -6.21 -31.75 -6.71
CA ARG A 311 -5.41 -31.95 -7.92
C ARG A 311 -3.98 -31.45 -7.72
N SER A 312 -3.05 -32.04 -8.45
CA SER A 312 -1.65 -31.57 -8.46
C SER A 312 -1.18 -31.33 -9.89
N ILE A 313 -0.24 -30.38 -10.03
CA ILE A 313 0.46 -30.08 -11.27
C ILE A 313 1.94 -30.33 -11.02
N ASP A 314 2.54 -31.32 -11.69
CA ASP A 314 3.97 -31.55 -11.66
C ASP A 314 4.68 -30.53 -12.56
N LEU A 315 5.83 -30.01 -12.10
CA LEU A 315 6.56 -28.92 -12.71
C LEU A 315 7.96 -29.31 -13.13
N GLY A 316 8.39 -28.83 -14.30
CA GLY A 316 9.77 -28.88 -14.78
C GLY A 316 10.47 -27.53 -14.68
N GLU A 317 11.70 -27.45 -15.15
CA GLU A 317 12.48 -26.19 -15.15
C GLU A 317 11.89 -25.10 -16.07
N ASN A 318 11.11 -25.50 -17.07
CA ASN A 318 10.43 -24.58 -18.00
C ASN A 318 9.07 -24.10 -17.46
N ASP A 319 8.62 -24.60 -16.33
CA ASP A 319 7.36 -24.21 -15.70
C ASP A 319 7.64 -23.18 -14.61
N LEU A 320 7.35 -21.91 -14.90
CA LEU A 320 7.57 -20.81 -13.97
C LEU A 320 6.41 -20.68 -12.98
N VAL A 321 6.71 -20.44 -11.70
CA VAL A 321 5.70 -20.26 -10.65
C VAL A 321 5.84 -18.91 -9.99
N PHE A 322 4.77 -18.14 -9.98
CA PHE A 322 4.69 -16.82 -9.36
C PHE A 322 3.74 -16.89 -8.16
N ILE A 323 4.26 -16.71 -6.95
CA ILE A 323 3.57 -17.02 -5.71
C ILE A 323 3.24 -15.74 -4.97
N THR A 324 1.95 -15.37 -4.91
CA THR A 324 1.52 -14.32 -3.98
C THR A 324 1.38 -14.93 -2.59
N ASN A 325 2.35 -14.64 -1.72
CA ASN A 325 2.41 -15.15 -0.36
C ASN A 325 1.74 -14.20 0.64
N GLY A 326 0.88 -14.75 1.52
CA GLY A 326 0.11 -13.95 2.46
C GLY A 326 -0.98 -13.10 1.81
N GLY A 327 -1.66 -12.27 2.60
CA GLY A 327 -2.68 -11.35 2.12
C GLY A 327 -3.26 -10.51 3.26
N CYS A 328 -3.22 -9.18 3.12
CA CYS A 328 -3.73 -8.28 4.16
C CYS A 328 -5.26 -8.35 4.33
N VAL A 329 -5.99 -8.80 3.31
CA VAL A 329 -7.45 -8.97 3.35
C VAL A 329 -7.89 -10.42 3.57
N GLU A 330 -6.95 -11.34 3.81
CA GLU A 330 -7.30 -12.72 4.16
C GLU A 330 -8.14 -12.79 5.42
N ASN A 331 -9.07 -13.74 5.45
CA ASN A 331 -10.00 -13.94 6.55
C ASN A 331 -10.91 -12.73 6.85
N SER A 332 -11.00 -11.75 5.95
CA SER A 332 -11.98 -10.66 6.09
C SER A 332 -13.39 -11.23 6.16
N THR A 333 -14.20 -10.67 7.04
CA THR A 333 -15.62 -10.98 7.14
C THR A 333 -16.44 -9.74 6.84
N MET A 334 -17.62 -9.95 6.31
CA MET A 334 -18.52 -8.89 5.91
C MET A 334 -19.83 -9.01 6.70
N GLY A 335 -20.36 -7.89 7.16
CA GLY A 335 -21.69 -7.79 7.70
C GLY A 335 -22.67 -7.20 6.69
N SER A 336 -23.73 -6.61 7.20
CA SER A 336 -24.76 -5.92 6.43
C SER A 336 -25.31 -4.72 7.23
N GLN A 337 -26.29 -4.03 6.69
CA GLN A 337 -27.01 -2.98 7.40
C GLN A 337 -27.47 -3.43 8.80
N THR A 338 -27.90 -4.69 8.93
CA THR A 338 -28.51 -5.25 10.15
C THR A 338 -27.67 -6.31 10.86
N GLU A 339 -26.50 -6.65 10.32
CA GLU A 339 -25.62 -7.67 10.87
C GLU A 339 -24.19 -7.15 11.02
N ALA A 340 -23.58 -7.44 12.17
CA ALA A 340 -22.17 -7.13 12.40
C ALA A 340 -21.26 -8.01 11.54
N ALA A 341 -20.10 -7.50 11.15
CA ALA A 341 -19.06 -8.32 10.56
C ALA A 341 -18.46 -9.25 11.62
N ALA A 342 -18.49 -10.56 11.36
CA ALA A 342 -18.10 -11.55 12.34
C ALA A 342 -16.63 -11.43 12.75
N TRP A 343 -16.35 -11.37 14.03
CA TRP A 343 -15.01 -11.48 14.62
C TRP A 343 -14.95 -12.70 15.54
N ALA A 344 -13.97 -13.57 15.31
CA ALA A 344 -13.71 -14.70 16.19
C ALA A 344 -12.32 -14.52 16.84
N PRO A 345 -12.22 -14.34 18.17
CA PRO A 345 -10.96 -14.34 18.87
C PRO A 345 -10.16 -15.62 18.58
N GLY A 346 -8.85 -15.48 18.33
CA GLY A 346 -8.01 -16.62 18.00
C GLY A 346 -8.20 -17.16 16.58
N ILE A 347 -8.65 -16.31 15.65
CA ILE A 347 -8.75 -16.64 14.22
C ILE A 347 -7.45 -17.24 13.71
N LYS A 348 -7.55 -18.34 13.00
CA LYS A 348 -6.38 -19.00 12.38
C LYS A 348 -6.17 -18.44 10.98
N PRO A 349 -4.93 -18.07 10.63
CA PRO A 349 -4.61 -17.65 9.27
C PRO A 349 -5.02 -18.72 8.25
N GLY A 350 -5.70 -18.29 7.20
CA GLY A 350 -6.14 -19.14 6.09
C GLY A 350 -5.58 -18.65 4.76
N GLY A 351 -6.03 -19.24 3.65
CA GLY A 351 -5.69 -18.81 2.30
C GLY A 351 -4.19 -18.70 2.05
N GLY A 352 -3.75 -17.54 1.58
CA GLY A 352 -2.35 -17.26 1.28
C GLY A 352 -1.39 -17.38 2.47
N TRP A 353 -1.87 -17.11 3.71
CA TRP A 353 -1.07 -17.30 4.93
C TRP A 353 -0.77 -18.77 5.21
N ASP A 354 -1.77 -19.64 5.09
CA ASP A 354 -1.62 -21.06 5.36
C ASP A 354 -0.72 -21.72 4.29
N MET A 355 -0.90 -21.35 3.03
CA MET A 355 -0.02 -21.76 1.93
C MET A 355 1.43 -21.30 2.21
N TRP A 356 1.65 -20.05 2.56
CA TRP A 356 3.00 -19.55 2.84
C TRP A 356 3.64 -20.23 4.05
N ARG A 357 2.88 -20.55 5.10
CA ARG A 357 3.37 -21.35 6.24
C ARG A 357 3.86 -22.73 5.83
N ARG A 358 3.22 -23.37 4.85
CA ARG A 358 3.67 -24.67 4.31
C ARG A 358 4.93 -24.52 3.48
N ILE A 359 4.99 -23.51 2.65
CA ILE A 359 6.15 -23.17 1.81
C ILE A 359 7.37 -22.81 2.68
N ALA A 360 7.21 -21.96 3.68
CA ALA A 360 8.28 -21.48 4.55
C ALA A 360 8.94 -22.59 5.38
N LYS A 361 8.25 -23.70 5.63
CA LYS A 361 8.84 -24.87 6.32
C LYS A 361 9.87 -25.61 5.48
N GLN A 362 9.90 -25.40 4.16
CA GLN A 362 10.76 -26.14 3.25
C GLN A 362 12.17 -25.53 3.13
N ASP A 363 12.31 -24.21 3.31
CA ASP A 363 13.60 -23.52 3.29
C ASP A 363 13.55 -22.22 4.10
N PRO A 364 14.56 -21.90 4.93
CA PRO A 364 14.59 -20.67 5.72
C PRO A 364 14.57 -19.37 4.89
N SER A 365 15.01 -19.41 3.64
CA SER A 365 14.97 -18.23 2.75
C SER A 365 13.57 -17.92 2.20
N PHE A 366 12.58 -18.75 2.50
CA PHE A 366 11.18 -18.53 2.10
C PHE A 366 10.39 -17.69 3.13
N GLY A 367 11.09 -17.10 4.11
CA GLY A 367 10.55 -16.13 5.05
C GLY A 367 9.89 -16.74 6.29
N HIS A 368 9.30 -15.86 7.11
CA HIS A 368 8.70 -16.21 8.40
C HIS A 368 7.29 -15.63 8.52
N PRO A 369 6.26 -16.28 7.93
CA PRO A 369 4.90 -15.74 7.86
C PRO A 369 4.28 -15.42 9.23
N ASP A 370 4.64 -16.15 10.30
CA ASP A 370 4.09 -15.93 11.63
C ASP A 370 4.48 -14.57 12.25
N VAL A 371 5.55 -13.95 11.77
CA VAL A 371 5.91 -12.56 12.13
C VAL A 371 4.78 -11.60 11.75
N PHE A 372 4.10 -11.86 10.64
CA PHE A 372 3.08 -10.98 10.07
C PHE A 372 1.66 -11.40 10.47
N CYS A 373 1.34 -12.69 10.44
CA CYS A 373 -0.01 -13.19 10.70
C CYS A 373 -0.20 -13.83 12.07
N GLY A 374 0.81 -13.77 12.93
CA GLY A 374 0.75 -14.38 14.27
C GLY A 374 -0.05 -13.58 15.29
N ASP A 375 -0.28 -12.29 15.06
CA ASP A 375 -0.94 -11.40 16.00
C ASP A 375 -2.09 -10.59 15.35
N PRO A 376 -3.24 -11.23 15.08
CA PRO A 376 -4.39 -10.56 14.50
C PRO A 376 -5.02 -9.51 15.44
N GLU A 377 -4.74 -9.57 16.75
CA GLU A 377 -5.24 -8.58 17.70
C GLU A 377 -4.62 -7.20 17.50
N HIS A 378 -3.37 -7.14 17.03
CA HIS A 378 -2.65 -5.89 16.76
C HIS A 378 -2.61 -5.52 15.27
N SER A 379 -2.96 -6.44 14.37
CA SER A 379 -2.98 -6.17 12.93
C SER A 379 -4.38 -5.90 12.35
N LYS A 380 -5.43 -5.98 13.18
CA LYS A 380 -6.81 -5.77 12.73
C LYS A 380 -7.25 -4.32 12.84
N TRP A 381 -8.11 -3.93 11.93
CA TRP A 381 -9.05 -2.83 12.10
C TRP A 381 -10.29 -3.05 11.23
N MET A 382 -11.27 -2.18 11.34
CA MET A 382 -12.55 -2.28 10.64
C MET A 382 -12.78 -1.10 9.71
N SER A 383 -13.51 -1.38 8.64
CA SER A 383 -14.09 -0.34 7.81
C SER A 383 -15.56 -0.61 7.55
N ALA A 384 -16.23 0.39 7.01
CA ALA A 384 -17.58 0.27 6.49
C ALA A 384 -17.75 1.16 5.27
N THR A 385 -18.57 0.72 4.32
CA THR A 385 -19.01 1.55 3.22
C THR A 385 -20.42 2.03 3.51
N VAL A 386 -20.59 3.35 3.68
CA VAL A 386 -21.89 3.99 3.87
C VAL A 386 -22.35 4.52 2.53
N THR A 387 -23.46 3.99 2.02
CA THR A 387 -24.13 4.49 0.80
C THR A 387 -25.32 5.34 1.25
N THR A 388 -25.32 6.64 0.90
CA THR A 388 -26.52 7.49 1.12
C THR A 388 -27.58 7.16 0.08
N LEU A 389 -28.83 7.09 0.49
CA LEU A 389 -29.93 6.67 -0.39
C LEU A 389 -30.71 7.85 -0.98
N ASP A 390 -30.53 9.04 -0.41
CA ASP A 390 -31.21 10.28 -0.80
C ASP A 390 -30.43 11.52 -0.35
N MET A 391 -31.09 12.69 -0.32
CA MET A 391 -30.50 13.99 -0.03
C MET A 391 -30.54 14.41 1.45
N GLU A 392 -30.92 13.53 2.38
CA GLU A 392 -31.02 13.90 3.81
C GLU A 392 -29.66 13.95 4.51
N ILE A 393 -28.73 13.04 4.16
CA ILE A 393 -27.37 12.98 4.75
C ILE A 393 -26.36 13.92 4.04
N PRO A 394 -26.35 14.06 2.70
CA PRO A 394 -25.35 14.84 1.97
C PRO A 394 -25.09 16.26 2.46
N PRO A 395 -26.07 17.05 2.98
CA PRO A 395 -25.81 18.38 3.50
C PRO A 395 -24.82 18.42 4.68
N TYR A 396 -24.78 17.37 5.51
CA TYR A 396 -23.80 17.28 6.60
C TYR A 396 -22.39 17.02 6.07
N ILE A 397 -22.26 16.20 5.02
CA ILE A 397 -20.99 15.98 4.32
C ILE A 397 -20.50 17.32 3.73
N GLN A 398 -21.34 18.01 2.98
CA GLN A 398 -21.01 19.29 2.35
C GLN A 398 -20.57 20.34 3.35
N LYS A 399 -21.21 20.40 4.53
CA LYS A 399 -20.86 21.32 5.61
C LYS A 399 -19.41 21.14 6.07
N ILE A 400 -18.92 19.90 6.15
CA ILE A 400 -17.55 19.57 6.61
C ILE A 400 -16.54 19.75 5.49
N CYS A 401 -16.77 19.12 4.33
CA CYS A 401 -15.82 19.15 3.22
C CYS A 401 -15.85 20.48 2.45
N LYS A 402 -16.85 21.35 2.67
CA LYS A 402 -17.01 22.67 2.03
C LYS A 402 -17.13 22.59 0.49
N ARG A 403 -17.57 21.46 -0.03
CA ARG A 403 -17.75 21.19 -1.47
C ARG A 403 -19.06 20.43 -1.68
N ASP A 404 -19.67 20.66 -2.84
CA ASP A 404 -20.82 19.85 -3.28
C ASP A 404 -20.34 18.46 -3.72
N PRO A 405 -20.78 17.37 -3.05
CA PRO A 405 -20.29 16.03 -3.35
C PRO A 405 -20.81 15.44 -4.67
N PHE A 406 -21.79 16.08 -5.32
CA PHE A 406 -22.40 15.58 -6.57
C PHE A 406 -21.80 16.14 -7.85
N THR A 407 -20.76 16.96 -7.77
CA THR A 407 -20.14 17.62 -8.93
C THR A 407 -19.25 16.70 -9.78
N GLY A 408 -18.90 15.51 -9.30
CA GLY A 408 -17.92 14.63 -9.93
C GLY A 408 -16.46 15.04 -9.68
N HIS A 409 -16.24 16.15 -8.96
CA HIS A 409 -14.92 16.65 -8.57
C HIS A 409 -14.48 16.14 -7.18
N VAL A 410 -13.25 16.49 -6.79
CA VAL A 410 -12.70 16.20 -5.46
C VAL A 410 -13.67 16.66 -4.38
N VAL A 411 -13.96 15.79 -3.41
CA VAL A 411 -14.86 16.09 -2.28
C VAL A 411 -14.06 16.30 -1.00
N THR A 412 -13.63 15.24 -0.30
CA THR A 412 -12.82 15.38 0.92
C THR A 412 -11.35 15.63 0.61
N GLY A 413 -10.87 15.19 -0.54
CA GLY A 413 -9.47 15.27 -0.93
C GLY A 413 -8.55 14.27 -0.21
N GLY A 414 -9.12 13.38 0.56
CA GLY A 414 -8.47 12.39 1.40
C GLY A 414 -9.28 12.17 2.67
N ILE A 415 -8.61 11.75 3.72
CA ILE A 415 -9.25 11.33 4.96
C ILE A 415 -9.60 12.55 5.84
N VAL A 416 -10.83 12.57 6.37
CA VAL A 416 -11.24 13.44 7.46
C VAL A 416 -11.19 12.63 8.76
N THR A 417 -10.25 12.96 9.64
CA THR A 417 -10.07 12.29 10.93
C THR A 417 -10.95 12.90 11.99
N VAL A 418 -11.62 12.08 12.80
CA VAL A 418 -12.39 12.53 13.96
C VAL A 418 -11.52 12.38 15.21
N GLU A 419 -10.91 13.49 15.68
CA GLU A 419 -9.88 13.49 16.73
C GLU A 419 -10.38 12.99 18.09
N ASP A 420 -11.65 13.22 18.40
CA ASP A 420 -12.29 12.81 19.65
C ASP A 420 -13.11 11.52 19.55
N SER A 421 -12.98 10.77 18.46
CA SER A 421 -13.59 9.45 18.32
C SER A 421 -12.86 8.39 19.14
N ASN A 422 -13.59 7.65 19.97
CA ASN A 422 -13.07 6.50 20.70
C ASN A 422 -12.58 5.38 19.76
N TRP A 423 -13.18 5.26 18.57
CA TRP A 423 -12.76 4.29 17.55
C TRP A 423 -11.56 4.78 16.74
N LEU A 424 -11.09 6.01 16.99
CA LEU A 424 -10.19 6.73 16.09
C LEU A 424 -10.73 6.67 14.66
N MET A 425 -11.97 7.08 14.52
CA MET A 425 -12.71 7.04 13.27
C MET A 425 -12.14 8.04 12.29
N SER A 426 -12.02 7.62 11.04
CA SER A 426 -11.79 8.49 9.91
C SER A 426 -12.73 8.12 8.77
N TRP A 427 -13.00 9.06 7.87
CA TRP A 427 -13.85 8.84 6.72
C TRP A 427 -13.35 9.60 5.50
N THR A 428 -13.69 9.11 4.32
CA THR A 428 -13.34 9.75 3.06
C THR A 428 -14.45 9.59 2.04
N LEU A 429 -14.58 10.59 1.21
CA LEU A 429 -15.45 10.61 0.05
C LEU A 429 -14.64 11.09 -1.14
N ASN A 430 -14.30 10.18 -2.02
CA ASN A 430 -13.61 10.48 -3.27
C ASN A 430 -14.59 11.08 -4.29
N ARG A 431 -14.12 11.32 -5.53
CA ARG A 431 -14.99 11.74 -6.64
C ARG A 431 -16.15 10.77 -6.80
N GLN A 432 -17.37 11.28 -6.89
CA GLN A 432 -18.55 10.46 -7.08
C GLN A 432 -18.92 10.41 -8.58
N GLN A 433 -19.47 9.33 -9.08
CA GLN A 433 -19.75 8.06 -8.36
C GLN A 433 -18.46 7.27 -8.19
N GLN A 434 -18.38 6.54 -7.10
CA GLN A 434 -17.24 5.67 -6.76
C GLN A 434 -17.35 4.29 -7.46
N PHE A 435 -18.58 3.90 -7.84
CA PHE A 435 -18.87 2.70 -8.63
C PHE A 435 -19.57 3.12 -9.92
N ARG A 436 -19.33 2.40 -10.99
CA ARG A 436 -19.90 2.72 -12.32
C ARG A 436 -21.42 2.59 -12.37
N ASP A 437 -21.96 1.63 -11.63
CA ASP A 437 -23.40 1.36 -11.53
C ASP A 437 -24.09 2.12 -10.38
N GLN A 438 -23.35 2.93 -9.63
CA GLN A 438 -23.89 3.72 -8.52
C GLN A 438 -24.84 4.81 -9.05
N PRO A 439 -26.08 4.90 -8.50
CA PRO A 439 -27.01 5.97 -8.83
C PRO A 439 -26.40 7.37 -8.60
N LYS A 440 -26.76 8.32 -9.45
CA LYS A 440 -26.17 9.68 -9.42
C LYS A 440 -26.57 10.50 -8.19
N ASP A 441 -27.66 10.14 -7.54
CA ASP A 441 -28.20 10.76 -6.32
C ASP A 441 -27.72 10.08 -5.02
N GLN A 442 -26.85 9.07 -5.15
CA GLN A 442 -26.23 8.37 -4.04
C GLN A 442 -24.75 8.72 -3.89
N LEU A 443 -24.28 8.73 -2.64
CA LEU A 443 -22.87 8.90 -2.31
C LEU A 443 -22.34 7.64 -1.63
N SER A 444 -21.13 7.24 -1.95
CA SER A 444 -20.43 6.13 -1.31
C SER A 444 -19.29 6.67 -0.45
N VAL A 445 -19.46 6.60 0.87
CA VAL A 445 -18.50 7.07 1.88
C VAL A 445 -17.76 5.87 2.46
N TRP A 446 -16.44 5.92 2.49
CA TRP A 446 -15.66 4.92 3.22
C TRP A 446 -15.31 5.43 4.60
N VAL A 447 -15.71 4.67 5.63
CA VAL A 447 -15.48 4.94 7.06
C VAL A 447 -14.58 3.84 7.61
N TYR A 448 -13.62 4.17 8.47
CA TYR A 448 -12.85 3.16 9.19
C TYR A 448 -12.55 3.58 10.63
N GLY A 449 -12.34 2.58 11.49
CA GLY A 449 -11.91 2.76 12.87
C GLY A 449 -10.70 1.90 13.19
N LEU A 450 -9.62 2.54 13.66
CA LEU A 450 -8.38 1.85 14.01
C LEU A 450 -8.46 1.17 15.39
N PHE A 451 -9.44 1.55 16.24
CA PHE A 451 -9.67 0.97 17.55
C PHE A 451 -11.03 0.25 17.64
N PRO A 452 -11.20 -0.87 16.89
CA PRO A 452 -12.51 -1.54 16.80
C PRO A 452 -12.98 -2.20 18.10
N ASP A 453 -12.10 -2.33 19.11
CA ASP A 453 -12.39 -2.95 20.40
C ASP A 453 -12.90 -1.97 21.45
N LYS A 454 -12.83 -0.66 21.19
CA LYS A 454 -13.32 0.36 22.11
C LYS A 454 -14.81 0.64 21.90
N PRO A 455 -15.59 0.92 22.96
CA PRO A 455 -16.96 1.40 22.80
C PRO A 455 -16.97 2.78 22.13
N GLY A 456 -17.95 3.00 21.23
CA GLY A 456 -18.12 4.28 20.55
C GLY A 456 -18.53 5.42 21.47
N ASN A 457 -18.52 6.64 20.93
CA ASN A 457 -18.94 7.84 21.67
C ASN A 457 -20.47 7.92 21.80
N TYR A 458 -21.19 7.53 20.77
CA TYR A 458 -22.65 7.49 20.70
C TYR A 458 -23.16 6.06 20.89
N VAL A 459 -22.77 5.15 20.02
CA VAL A 459 -23.02 3.72 20.12
C VAL A 459 -22.09 3.12 21.17
N LYS A 460 -22.61 2.75 22.33
CA LYS A 460 -21.82 2.29 23.48
C LYS A 460 -21.34 0.83 23.35
N LYS A 461 -21.02 0.41 22.13
CA LYS A 461 -20.51 -0.93 21.77
C LYS A 461 -19.15 -0.81 21.05
N PRO A 462 -18.28 -1.83 21.15
CA PRO A 462 -17.13 -1.94 20.28
C PRO A 462 -17.54 -1.96 18.80
N MET A 463 -16.78 -1.28 17.94
CA MET A 463 -17.09 -1.22 16.50
C MET A 463 -17.26 -2.61 15.89
N ARG A 464 -16.45 -3.58 16.31
CA ARG A 464 -16.51 -4.98 15.86
C ARG A 464 -17.82 -5.73 16.19
N GLU A 465 -18.63 -5.18 17.08
CA GLU A 465 -19.91 -5.75 17.49
C GLU A 465 -21.11 -4.98 16.90
N CYS A 466 -20.81 -3.90 16.15
CA CYS A 466 -21.81 -3.04 15.57
C CYS A 466 -22.30 -3.56 14.22
N THR A 467 -23.61 -3.42 13.99
CA THR A 467 -24.22 -3.57 12.66
C THR A 467 -23.83 -2.40 11.77
N GLY A 468 -24.13 -2.48 10.47
CA GLY A 468 -23.93 -1.34 9.57
C GLY A 468 -24.70 -0.10 10.02
N GLU A 469 -25.95 -0.26 10.44
CA GLU A 469 -26.81 0.82 10.98
C GLU A 469 -26.12 1.51 12.16
N GLU A 470 -25.63 0.76 13.15
CA GLU A 470 -24.96 1.31 14.32
C GLU A 470 -23.63 2.02 13.99
N ILE A 471 -22.87 1.53 13.01
CA ILE A 471 -21.66 2.24 12.53
C ILE A 471 -22.06 3.55 11.86
N CYS A 472 -23.14 3.57 11.09
CA CYS A 472 -23.68 4.79 10.49
C CYS A 472 -24.13 5.78 11.54
N GLU A 473 -24.82 5.34 12.60
CA GLU A 473 -25.22 6.20 13.72
C GLU A 473 -24.01 6.88 14.38
N GLU A 474 -22.95 6.14 14.68
CA GLU A 474 -21.73 6.70 15.26
C GLU A 474 -21.07 7.73 14.32
N TRP A 475 -21.01 7.43 13.01
CA TRP A 475 -20.49 8.35 12.01
C TRP A 475 -21.36 9.62 11.93
N LEU A 476 -22.69 9.51 11.86
CA LEU A 476 -23.62 10.64 11.82
C LEU A 476 -23.53 11.51 13.10
N TYR A 477 -23.32 10.88 14.26
CA TYR A 477 -23.06 11.61 15.49
C TYR A 477 -21.83 12.52 15.36
N HIS A 478 -20.74 11.98 14.83
CA HIS A 478 -19.52 12.73 14.59
C HIS A 478 -19.61 13.74 13.43
N MET A 479 -20.58 13.58 12.53
CA MET A 479 -20.91 14.57 11.50
C MET A 479 -21.71 15.78 12.04
N GLY A 480 -22.14 15.73 13.30
CA GLY A 480 -22.91 16.79 13.94
C GLY A 480 -24.42 16.76 13.63
N VAL A 481 -24.91 15.61 13.22
CA VAL A 481 -26.35 15.37 13.04
C VAL A 481 -27.06 15.51 14.39
N PRO A 482 -28.22 16.21 14.49
CA PRO A 482 -29.03 16.22 15.71
C PRO A 482 -29.34 14.82 16.20
N THR A 483 -29.19 14.58 17.52
CA THR A 483 -29.28 13.22 18.09
C THR A 483 -30.65 12.57 17.92
N ASP A 484 -31.69 13.35 17.83
CA ASP A 484 -33.06 12.90 17.56
C ASP A 484 -33.30 12.45 16.10
N LYS A 485 -32.36 12.69 15.21
CA LYS A 485 -32.45 12.30 13.80
C LYS A 485 -31.49 11.14 13.42
N ILE A 486 -30.52 10.82 14.26
CA ILE A 486 -29.46 9.88 13.94
C ILE A 486 -30.00 8.50 13.58
N GLU A 487 -30.84 7.93 14.43
CA GLU A 487 -31.40 6.58 14.25
C GLU A 487 -32.22 6.50 12.95
N ASP A 488 -33.08 7.50 12.71
CA ASP A 488 -33.87 7.53 11.46
C ASP A 488 -33.02 7.64 10.22
N LEU A 489 -32.03 8.53 10.21
CA LEU A 489 -31.12 8.71 9.06
C LEU A 489 -30.27 7.46 8.81
N ALA A 490 -29.72 6.84 9.83
CA ALA A 490 -28.93 5.63 9.69
C ALA A 490 -29.76 4.47 9.13
N LYS A 491 -30.99 4.32 9.60
CA LYS A 491 -31.87 3.21 9.23
C LYS A 491 -32.52 3.36 7.87
N ASN A 492 -33.03 4.55 7.55
CA ASN A 492 -33.92 4.76 6.39
C ASN A 492 -33.23 5.51 5.22
N HIS A 493 -32.13 6.23 5.46
CA HIS A 493 -31.49 7.11 4.48
C HIS A 493 -30.06 6.70 4.14
N ALA A 494 -29.59 5.57 4.70
CA ALA A 494 -28.29 4.98 4.37
C ALA A 494 -28.37 3.45 4.31
N ASN A 495 -27.45 2.86 3.55
CA ASN A 495 -27.13 1.44 3.61
C ASN A 495 -25.64 1.29 3.91
N THR A 496 -25.31 0.59 4.98
CA THR A 496 -23.93 0.50 5.48
C THR A 496 -23.48 -0.95 5.58
N VAL A 497 -22.33 -1.24 4.96
CA VAL A 497 -21.75 -2.58 4.91
C VAL A 497 -20.42 -2.58 5.68
N PRO A 498 -20.39 -3.14 6.91
CA PRO A 498 -19.17 -3.27 7.70
C PRO A 498 -18.30 -4.42 7.22
N VAL A 499 -16.98 -4.24 7.34
CA VAL A 499 -15.96 -5.26 7.04
C VAL A 499 -14.95 -5.33 8.18
N MET A 500 -14.75 -6.52 8.74
CA MET A 500 -13.68 -6.82 9.68
C MET A 500 -12.48 -7.42 8.93
N MET A 501 -11.30 -6.88 9.16
CA MET A 501 -10.07 -7.25 8.47
C MET A 501 -8.98 -7.63 9.47
N PRO A 502 -8.80 -8.93 9.76
CA PRO A 502 -7.88 -9.39 10.82
C PRO A 502 -6.40 -9.11 10.56
N TYR A 503 -6.01 -9.06 9.29
CA TYR A 503 -4.61 -8.96 8.88
C TYR A 503 -4.30 -7.70 8.06
N ILE A 504 -5.15 -6.68 8.15
CA ILE A 504 -5.04 -5.50 7.29
C ILE A 504 -3.71 -4.76 7.47
N ASP A 505 -3.17 -4.70 8.69
CA ASP A 505 -1.88 -4.09 9.02
C ASP A 505 -0.76 -5.12 9.26
N ALA A 506 -0.96 -6.39 8.88
CA ALA A 506 0.03 -7.44 9.06
C ALA A 506 1.43 -7.06 8.53
N PHE A 507 1.49 -6.32 7.43
CA PHE A 507 2.76 -5.88 6.84
C PHE A 507 3.51 -4.82 7.66
N PHE A 508 2.86 -4.18 8.64
CA PHE A 508 3.49 -3.22 9.55
C PHE A 508 4.02 -3.85 10.84
N MET A 509 3.86 -5.14 11.05
CA MET A 509 4.36 -5.80 12.25
C MET A 509 5.89 -5.71 12.33
N PRO A 510 6.46 -5.55 13.55
CA PRO A 510 7.92 -5.50 13.74
C PRO A 510 8.61 -6.73 13.16
N ARG A 511 9.59 -6.52 12.31
CA ARG A 511 10.29 -7.58 11.58
C ARG A 511 11.79 -7.35 11.50
N SER A 512 12.49 -8.38 11.02
CA SER A 512 13.91 -8.38 10.73
C SER A 512 14.19 -8.68 9.25
N ALA A 513 15.45 -8.62 8.84
CA ALA A 513 15.85 -9.06 7.49
C ALA A 513 15.56 -10.56 7.32
N GLY A 514 15.04 -10.94 6.15
CA GLY A 514 14.72 -12.33 5.81
C GLY A 514 13.36 -12.82 6.30
N ASP A 515 12.61 -12.03 7.09
CA ASP A 515 11.24 -12.38 7.45
C ASP A 515 10.31 -12.35 6.24
N ARG A 516 10.57 -11.46 5.27
CA ARG A 516 10.02 -11.57 3.91
C ARG A 516 11.05 -12.26 3.02
N PRO A 517 10.65 -13.21 2.16
CA PRO A 517 11.55 -13.75 1.14
C PRO A 517 11.87 -12.68 0.09
N ASP A 518 13.05 -12.74 -0.50
CA ASP A 518 13.34 -11.96 -1.70
C ASP A 518 12.35 -12.32 -2.82
N VAL A 519 12.05 -11.39 -3.73
CA VAL A 519 11.17 -11.67 -4.88
C VAL A 519 11.66 -12.90 -5.65
N VAL A 520 12.95 -12.97 -5.96
CA VAL A 520 13.56 -14.19 -6.49
C VAL A 520 14.71 -14.60 -5.57
N PRO A 521 14.51 -15.56 -4.67
CA PRO A 521 15.56 -15.97 -3.75
C PRO A 521 16.80 -16.53 -4.45
N ASP A 522 17.96 -16.38 -3.82
CA ASP A 522 19.19 -17.00 -4.33
C ASP A 522 19.02 -18.51 -4.48
N GLY A 523 19.45 -19.03 -5.62
CA GLY A 523 19.29 -20.43 -5.99
C GLY A 523 17.96 -20.76 -6.68
N ALA A 524 16.99 -19.87 -6.71
CA ALA A 524 15.69 -20.09 -7.35
C ALA A 524 15.86 -20.21 -8.88
N VAL A 525 15.35 -21.30 -9.43
CA VAL A 525 15.43 -21.59 -10.87
C VAL A 525 14.17 -21.10 -11.60
N ASN A 526 13.01 -21.43 -11.07
CA ASN A 526 11.74 -21.32 -11.78
C ASN A 526 10.60 -20.74 -10.95
N PHE A 527 10.88 -20.05 -9.85
CA PHE A 527 9.83 -19.46 -9.02
C PHE A 527 10.21 -18.09 -8.46
N ALA A 528 9.19 -17.31 -8.12
CA ALA A 528 9.29 -16.03 -7.46
C ALA A 528 8.17 -15.82 -6.45
N PHE A 529 8.43 -15.01 -5.42
CA PHE A 529 7.43 -14.51 -4.48
C PHE A 529 6.96 -13.12 -4.89
N LEU A 530 5.67 -12.84 -4.72
CA LEU A 530 5.03 -11.60 -5.14
C LEU A 530 4.29 -10.90 -4.00
N GLY A 531 4.08 -9.60 -4.18
CA GLY A 531 3.17 -8.80 -3.35
C GLY A 531 3.81 -8.21 -2.10
N GLN A 532 2.97 -7.84 -1.15
CA GLN A 532 3.36 -7.07 0.04
C GLN A 532 4.28 -7.85 1.00
N PHE A 533 4.36 -9.16 0.87
CA PHE A 533 5.16 -10.04 1.72
C PHE A 533 6.36 -10.67 1.00
N ALA A 534 6.75 -10.11 -0.13
CA ALA A 534 8.05 -10.34 -0.76
C ALA A 534 8.93 -9.08 -0.59
N GLU A 535 10.24 -9.24 -0.47
CA GLU A 535 11.16 -8.12 -0.24
C GLU A 535 11.66 -7.56 -1.57
N THR A 536 11.42 -6.28 -1.81
CA THR A 536 12.06 -5.50 -2.87
C THR A 536 12.76 -4.28 -2.26
N PRO A 537 14.01 -3.97 -2.66
CA PRO A 537 14.78 -2.92 -2.01
C PRO A 537 14.24 -1.51 -2.33
N ARG A 538 14.41 -0.62 -1.35
CA ARG A 538 14.18 0.83 -1.44
C ARG A 538 12.74 1.30 -1.62
N ASP A 539 11.79 0.44 -1.88
CA ASP A 539 10.38 0.77 -1.91
C ASP A 539 9.73 0.47 -0.57
N THR A 540 8.50 0.88 -0.38
CA THR A 540 7.77 0.65 0.87
C THR A 540 6.47 -0.08 0.59
N ILE A 541 6.16 -1.02 1.48
CA ILE A 541 4.94 -1.84 1.45
C ILE A 541 3.67 -1.00 1.52
N PHE A 542 2.51 -1.64 1.38
CA PHE A 542 1.17 -1.05 1.42
C PHE A 542 0.87 -0.11 0.23
N THR A 543 1.71 -0.07 -0.78
CA THR A 543 1.47 0.70 -1.99
C THR A 543 1.14 -0.20 -3.16
N THR A 544 0.35 0.31 -4.10
CA THR A 544 0.08 -0.38 -5.38
C THR A 544 1.38 -0.57 -6.15
N GLU A 545 2.26 0.42 -6.12
CA GLU A 545 3.59 0.38 -6.74
C GLU A 545 4.43 -0.79 -6.24
N TYR A 546 4.51 -1.00 -4.91
CA TYR A 546 5.29 -2.10 -4.35
C TYR A 546 4.84 -3.47 -4.89
N SER A 547 3.52 -3.70 -4.90
CA SER A 547 2.96 -4.92 -5.46
C SER A 547 3.32 -5.11 -6.93
N MET A 548 3.17 -4.05 -7.74
CA MET A 548 3.47 -4.11 -9.17
C MET A 548 4.97 -4.28 -9.45
N ARG A 549 5.81 -3.65 -8.63
CA ARG A 549 7.28 -3.78 -8.71
C ARG A 549 7.74 -5.22 -8.49
N THR A 550 7.19 -5.91 -7.50
CA THR A 550 7.51 -7.34 -7.28
C THR A 550 7.14 -8.20 -8.48
N GLY A 551 6.02 -7.91 -9.15
CA GLY A 551 5.61 -8.61 -10.37
C GLY A 551 6.55 -8.38 -11.55
N MET A 552 6.97 -7.14 -11.78
CA MET A 552 7.95 -6.81 -12.83
C MET A 552 9.31 -7.45 -12.57
N GLU A 553 9.82 -7.30 -11.33
CA GLU A 553 11.12 -7.86 -10.92
C GLU A 553 11.16 -9.39 -11.09
N ALA A 554 10.08 -10.07 -10.67
CA ALA A 554 9.95 -11.53 -10.82
C ALA A 554 10.03 -11.97 -12.28
N VAL A 555 9.26 -11.34 -13.16
CA VAL A 555 9.25 -11.69 -14.59
C VAL A 555 10.57 -11.38 -15.24
N TYR A 556 11.13 -10.20 -15.00
CA TYR A 556 12.40 -9.78 -15.63
C TYR A 556 13.55 -10.67 -15.21
N THR A 557 13.58 -11.09 -13.95
CA THR A 557 14.62 -11.98 -13.41
C THR A 557 14.48 -13.42 -13.90
N LEU A 558 13.26 -13.99 -13.91
CA LEU A 558 13.05 -15.40 -14.28
C LEU A 558 13.05 -15.63 -15.80
N CYS A 559 12.71 -14.60 -16.57
CA CYS A 559 12.64 -14.69 -18.03
C CYS A 559 13.84 -14.07 -18.73
N ASP A 560 14.81 -13.50 -18.01
CA ASP A 560 15.97 -12.79 -18.57
C ASP A 560 15.56 -11.68 -19.57
N VAL A 561 14.56 -10.87 -19.17
CA VAL A 561 14.10 -9.76 -20.00
C VAL A 561 15.17 -8.68 -20.06
N ASP A 562 15.63 -8.36 -21.28
CA ASP A 562 16.68 -7.36 -21.54
C ASP A 562 16.14 -5.93 -21.41
N ARG A 563 15.75 -5.57 -20.20
CA ARG A 563 15.30 -4.24 -19.79
C ARG A 563 15.37 -4.13 -18.27
N GLY A 564 15.85 -3.01 -17.73
CA GLY A 564 15.92 -2.79 -16.29
C GLY A 564 14.55 -2.52 -15.65
N VAL A 565 14.36 -2.96 -14.42
CA VAL A 565 13.25 -2.49 -13.57
C VAL A 565 13.52 -1.03 -13.22
N PRO A 566 12.56 -0.10 -13.40
CA PRO A 566 12.75 1.30 -13.04
C PRO A 566 13.16 1.46 -11.58
N GLU A 567 14.16 2.33 -11.35
CA GLU A 567 14.55 2.65 -9.98
C GLU A 567 13.40 3.31 -9.22
N VAL A 568 13.32 3.03 -7.91
CA VAL A 568 12.50 3.85 -7.01
C VAL A 568 13.04 5.28 -7.05
N TRP A 569 12.16 6.26 -7.24
CA TRP A 569 12.59 7.64 -7.36
C TRP A 569 13.45 8.08 -6.17
N GLY A 570 14.66 8.54 -6.48
CA GLY A 570 15.69 8.83 -5.50
C GLY A 570 15.51 10.16 -4.76
N SER A 571 14.29 10.51 -4.34
CA SER A 571 13.98 11.77 -3.64
C SER A 571 14.82 11.98 -2.38
N VAL A 572 15.23 10.89 -1.71
CA VAL A 572 16.11 10.91 -0.54
C VAL A 572 17.55 11.38 -0.83
N TYR A 573 17.96 11.34 -2.09
CA TYR A 573 19.29 11.80 -2.52
C TYR A 573 19.28 13.24 -3.04
N ASP A 574 18.10 13.86 -3.14
CA ASP A 574 17.95 15.25 -3.51
C ASP A 574 17.98 16.12 -2.24
N VAL A 575 19.07 16.85 -2.07
CA VAL A 575 19.28 17.72 -0.90
C VAL A 575 18.14 18.75 -0.74
N ARG A 576 17.51 19.19 -1.83
CA ARG A 576 16.38 20.13 -1.79
C ARG A 576 15.18 19.54 -1.05
N ASN A 577 14.87 18.25 -1.29
CA ASN A 577 13.80 17.56 -0.59
C ASN A 577 14.08 17.44 0.91
N LEU A 578 15.33 17.14 1.28
CA LEU A 578 15.73 17.03 2.70
C LEU A 578 15.65 18.37 3.42
N LEU A 579 16.11 19.44 2.77
CA LEU A 579 16.03 20.82 3.31
C LEU A 579 14.57 21.24 3.49
N ASN A 580 13.74 21.05 2.47
CA ASN A 580 12.32 21.36 2.53
C ASN A 580 11.61 20.56 3.64
N ALA A 581 11.86 19.25 3.75
CA ALA A 581 11.28 18.43 4.80
C ALA A 581 11.67 18.92 6.21
N THR A 582 12.93 19.33 6.40
CA THR A 582 13.41 19.88 7.68
C THR A 582 12.62 21.12 8.08
N VAL A 583 12.35 22.01 7.15
CA VAL A 583 11.55 23.23 7.40
C VAL A 583 10.08 22.88 7.63
N MET A 584 9.50 22.00 6.83
CA MET A 584 8.09 21.59 6.96
C MET A 584 7.80 20.92 8.29
N LEU A 585 8.65 20.00 8.74
CA LEU A 585 8.52 19.34 10.06
C LEU A 585 8.56 20.35 11.22
N ARG A 586 9.11 21.53 11.03
CA ARG A 586 9.19 22.61 12.01
C ARG A 586 8.17 23.73 11.76
N ASP A 587 7.13 23.47 11.01
CA ASP A 587 6.08 24.46 10.69
C ASP A 587 6.62 25.76 10.06
N GLY A 588 7.67 25.67 9.25
CA GLY A 588 8.32 26.78 8.57
C GLY A 588 9.38 27.53 9.41
N LYS A 589 9.75 27.04 10.59
CA LYS A 589 10.76 27.70 11.45
C LYS A 589 12.18 27.28 11.06
N PRO A 590 13.11 28.23 10.90
CA PRO A 590 14.52 27.90 10.63
C PRO A 590 15.16 27.14 11.80
N ILE A 591 16.23 26.39 11.53
CA ILE A 591 16.96 25.65 12.56
C ILE A 591 17.67 26.57 13.55
N THR A 592 17.97 27.82 13.13
CA THR A 592 18.56 28.84 14.00
C THR A 592 17.65 29.25 15.16
N ASP A 593 16.34 29.04 15.04
CA ASP A 593 15.35 29.36 16.05
C ASP A 593 15.15 28.22 17.08
N MET A 594 15.90 27.14 16.94
CA MET A 594 15.83 26.01 17.89
C MET A 594 16.28 26.44 19.28
N LYS A 595 15.59 25.89 20.29
CA LYS A 595 15.97 26.03 21.70
C LYS A 595 17.16 25.12 22.02
N LEU A 596 18.31 25.46 21.44
CA LEU A 596 19.57 24.74 21.66
C LEU A 596 20.23 25.20 22.97
N ASN A 597 20.96 24.30 23.62
CA ASN A 597 21.81 24.64 24.74
C ASN A 597 23.02 25.48 24.28
N PRO A 598 23.78 26.15 25.18
CA PRO A 598 24.90 27.02 24.79
C PRO A 598 25.99 26.31 23.97
N ILE A 599 26.23 25.03 24.23
CA ILE A 599 27.25 24.23 23.54
C ILE A 599 26.75 23.95 22.09
N GLU A 600 25.53 23.50 21.94
CA GLU A 600 24.90 23.21 20.64
C GLU A 600 24.83 24.47 19.78
N LYS A 601 24.44 25.62 20.36
CA LYS A 601 24.46 26.90 19.65
C LYS A 601 25.84 27.27 19.15
N THR A 602 26.88 27.01 19.96
CA THR A 602 28.27 27.30 19.58
C THR A 602 28.71 26.39 18.45
N VAL A 603 28.38 25.09 18.52
CA VAL A 603 28.67 24.11 17.46
C VAL A 603 27.97 24.50 16.16
N LEU A 604 26.67 24.82 16.20
CA LEU A 604 25.93 25.25 15.03
C LEU A 604 26.55 26.48 14.37
N LYS A 605 26.88 27.51 15.16
CA LYS A 605 27.57 28.70 14.66
C LYS A 605 28.92 28.40 14.01
N GLN A 606 29.70 27.48 14.61
CA GLN A 606 30.97 27.06 14.03
C GLN A 606 30.81 26.31 12.72
N ILE A 607 29.79 25.42 12.61
CA ILE A 607 29.46 24.73 11.38
C ILE A 607 29.07 25.74 10.29
N LEU A 608 28.13 26.62 10.56
CA LEU A 608 27.70 27.64 9.61
C LEU A 608 28.87 28.52 9.15
N LYS A 609 29.75 28.96 10.07
CA LYS A 609 30.94 29.73 9.73
C LYS A 609 31.92 28.98 8.82
N LYS A 610 32.07 27.65 9.00
CA LYS A 610 32.91 26.82 8.11
C LYS A 610 32.32 26.71 6.70
N LEU A 611 31.02 26.89 6.56
CA LEU A 611 30.34 26.81 5.28
C LEU A 611 30.32 28.18 4.52
N ASP A 612 30.68 29.28 5.19
CA ASP A 612 30.60 30.66 4.62
C ASP A 612 31.40 30.84 3.30
N SER A 613 32.40 29.99 3.06
CA SER A 613 33.20 30.00 1.83
C SER A 613 32.63 29.10 0.71
N THR A 614 31.45 28.53 0.89
CA THR A 614 30.78 27.64 -0.06
C THR A 614 29.43 28.22 -0.47
N ASP A 615 28.77 27.62 -1.47
CA ASP A 615 27.41 27.97 -1.88
C ASP A 615 26.31 27.43 -0.94
N ILE A 616 26.70 26.63 0.07
CA ILE A 616 25.76 25.97 1.00
C ILE A 616 24.93 26.99 1.78
N PRO A 617 25.47 28.08 2.39
CA PRO A 617 24.65 29.04 3.10
C PRO A 617 23.59 29.73 2.22
N MET A 618 23.88 29.93 0.95
CA MET A 618 22.91 30.48 0.00
C MET A 618 21.75 29.50 -0.19
N LEU A 619 22.06 28.23 -0.41
CA LEU A 619 21.07 27.15 -0.53
C LEU A 619 20.21 27.02 0.74
N LEU A 620 20.84 27.02 1.93
CA LEU A 620 20.12 26.93 3.21
C LEU A 620 19.16 28.11 3.43
N LYS A 621 19.56 29.34 3.02
CA LYS A 621 18.69 30.52 3.06
C LYS A 621 17.56 30.44 2.06
N GLU A 622 17.83 30.00 0.83
CA GLU A 622 16.83 29.84 -0.23
C GLU A 622 15.69 28.90 0.22
N TYR A 623 16.02 27.84 0.95
CA TYR A 623 15.04 26.88 1.49
C TYR A 623 14.54 27.24 2.89
N GLY A 624 14.91 28.38 3.47
CA GLY A 624 14.44 28.82 4.79
C GLY A 624 14.94 27.97 5.96
N VAL A 625 16.02 27.23 5.78
CA VAL A 625 16.61 26.38 6.84
C VAL A 625 17.35 27.22 7.88
N ILE A 626 17.97 28.34 7.45
CA ILE A 626 18.66 29.32 8.29
C ILE A 626 18.22 30.73 7.98
#